data_c89b8c26caf2843d48f2ada314357744
#
_entry.id   c89b8c26caf2843d48f2ada314357744
#
_cell.length_a   1.000
_cell.length_b   1.000
_cell.length_c   1.000
_cell.angle_alpha   90.00
_cell.angle_beta   90.00
_cell.angle_gamma   90.00
#
_symmetry.space_group_name_H-M   'P 1'
#
loop_
_entity.id
_entity.type
_entity.pdbx_description
1 polymer ?
#
loop_
_entity_poly.entity_id
_entity_poly.type
_entity_poly.pdbx_seq_one_letter_code
_entity_poly.pdbx_strand_id
1 'polypeptide(L)'
;MLKWLKLLIAIALLPACAGAAMALWHVLRVTGSADTTWVPFLGGVACWCVIFFLLPRPMWIYVFGHELTHALWTWIFGGSVKRMKVSSSGGHVVISKTNFLITLAPYFFPLYAVIVIVVFALGHFLWDWRQYLVYFDLLLGAAYAFHVTLTFHTLQTRQTDITSQGYLFSAVIIFLGNIAVLLFGIPLLTGRAGLFDAADWWCQCTGQVFHLLQKMF
;
A
#
# COMPACT_ATOMS: atom_id res chain seq x y z
N MET A 1 -6.94 14.16 18.03
CA MET A 1 -7.48 15.10 17.01
C MET A 1 -9.01 15.05 17.05
N LEU A 2 -9.69 16.19 17.07
CA LEU A 2 -11.16 16.25 17.11
C LEU A 2 -11.76 15.56 15.85
N LYS A 3 -12.88 14.85 16.01
CA LYS A 3 -13.55 14.13 14.92
C LYS A 3 -13.90 15.06 13.73
N TRP A 4 -14.35 16.27 14.04
CA TRP A 4 -14.68 17.29 13.01
C TRP A 4 -13.46 17.73 12.18
N LEU A 5 -12.29 17.87 12.84
CA LEU A 5 -11.05 18.23 12.12
C LEU A 5 -10.63 17.12 11.14
N LYS A 6 -10.75 15.85 11.54
CA LYS A 6 -10.49 14.71 10.64
C LYS A 6 -11.45 14.71 9.45
N LEU A 7 -12.72 15.01 9.67
CA LEU A 7 -13.71 15.10 8.60
C LEU A 7 -13.35 16.21 7.61
N LEU A 8 -13.01 17.40 8.10
CA LEU A 8 -12.61 18.54 7.26
C LEU A 8 -11.35 18.21 6.44
N ILE A 9 -10.34 17.60 7.08
CA ILE A 9 -9.12 17.15 6.40
C ILE A 9 -9.46 16.12 5.32
N ALA A 10 -10.32 15.16 5.61
CA ALA A 10 -10.72 14.14 4.64
C ALA A 10 -11.37 14.77 3.41
N ILE A 11 -12.30 15.73 3.62
CA ILE A 11 -12.95 16.45 2.52
C ILE A 11 -11.93 17.27 1.71
N ALA A 12 -11.02 17.97 2.39
CA ALA A 12 -9.99 18.77 1.72
C ALA A 12 -8.99 17.93 0.90
N LEU A 13 -8.82 16.63 1.25
CA LEU A 13 -7.95 15.69 0.53
C LEU A 13 -8.62 15.02 -0.67
N LEU A 14 -9.93 15.12 -0.86
CA LEU A 14 -10.63 14.48 -1.99
C LEU A 14 -10.08 14.90 -3.36
N PRO A 15 -9.79 16.19 -3.63
CA PRO A 15 -9.14 16.58 -4.88
C PRO A 15 -7.78 15.91 -5.09
N ALA A 16 -6.98 15.77 -4.02
CA ALA A 16 -5.70 15.07 -4.08
C ALA A 16 -5.88 13.57 -4.37
N CYS A 17 -6.96 12.93 -3.89
CA CYS A 17 -7.31 11.55 -4.23
C CYS A 17 -7.60 11.41 -5.73
N ALA A 18 -8.41 12.31 -6.28
CA ALA A 18 -8.72 12.31 -7.72
C ALA A 18 -7.46 12.56 -8.56
N GLY A 19 -6.65 13.54 -8.19
CA GLY A 19 -5.36 13.83 -8.84
C GLY A 19 -4.39 12.64 -8.78
N ALA A 20 -4.32 11.95 -7.63
CA ALA A 20 -3.48 10.76 -7.47
C ALA A 20 -3.93 9.59 -8.39
N ALA A 21 -5.24 9.38 -8.51
CA ALA A 21 -5.78 8.36 -9.43
C ALA A 21 -5.47 8.68 -10.90
N MET A 22 -5.60 9.96 -11.31
CA MET A 22 -5.24 10.42 -12.65
C MET A 22 -3.75 10.26 -12.92
N ALA A 23 -2.89 10.63 -11.96
CA ALA A 23 -1.45 10.46 -12.05
C ALA A 23 -1.04 8.98 -12.15
N LEU A 24 -1.68 8.11 -11.37
CA LEU A 24 -1.45 6.65 -11.47
C LEU A 24 -1.83 6.12 -12.86
N TRP A 25 -2.95 6.57 -13.42
CA TRP A 25 -3.32 6.22 -14.79
C TRP A 25 -2.23 6.65 -15.79
N HIS A 26 -1.65 7.84 -15.61
CA HIS A 26 -0.55 8.33 -16.45
C HIS A 26 0.69 7.45 -16.32
N VAL A 27 1.10 7.12 -15.09
CA VAL A 27 2.20 6.18 -14.82
C VAL A 27 1.97 4.83 -15.51
N LEU A 28 0.78 4.24 -15.37
CA LEU A 28 0.43 2.97 -16.00
C LEU A 28 0.53 3.02 -17.52
N ARG A 29 0.13 4.12 -18.15
CA ARG A 29 0.25 4.30 -19.60
C ARG A 29 1.71 4.39 -20.07
N VAL A 30 2.55 5.11 -19.34
CA VAL A 30 3.98 5.27 -19.66
C VAL A 30 4.75 3.95 -19.44
N THR A 31 4.39 3.21 -18.40
CA THR A 31 5.09 1.97 -18.01
C THR A 31 4.50 0.71 -18.64
N GLY A 32 3.37 0.80 -19.35
CA GLY A 32 2.61 -0.35 -19.86
C GLY A 32 3.35 -1.24 -20.86
N SER A 33 4.44 -0.73 -21.48
CA SER A 33 5.29 -1.49 -22.42
C SER A 33 6.47 -2.22 -21.74
N ALA A 34 6.51 -2.27 -20.40
CA ALA A 34 7.57 -2.97 -19.68
C ALA A 34 7.22 -4.47 -19.50
N ASP A 35 7.06 -5.21 -20.61
CA ASP A 35 6.56 -6.59 -20.61
C ASP A 35 7.44 -7.53 -19.79
N THR A 36 8.75 -7.33 -19.77
CA THR A 36 9.70 -8.13 -18.98
C THR A 36 9.43 -8.06 -17.47
N THR A 37 8.81 -6.99 -17.00
CA THR A 37 8.40 -6.79 -15.60
C THR A 37 6.93 -7.17 -15.40
N TRP A 38 6.03 -6.66 -16.27
CA TRP A 38 4.61 -6.86 -16.10
C TRP A 38 4.15 -8.31 -16.24
N VAL A 39 4.72 -9.06 -17.19
CA VAL A 39 4.31 -10.45 -17.41
C VAL A 39 4.57 -11.33 -16.19
N PRO A 40 5.80 -11.39 -15.61
CA PRO A 40 6.02 -12.19 -14.41
C PRO A 40 5.27 -11.63 -13.18
N PHE A 41 5.17 -10.31 -13.01
CA PHE A 41 4.41 -9.70 -11.94
C PHE A 41 2.93 -10.13 -11.97
N LEU A 42 2.26 -10.00 -13.11
CA LEU A 42 0.88 -10.43 -13.28
C LEU A 42 0.73 -11.95 -13.18
N GLY A 43 1.74 -12.72 -13.59
CA GLY A 43 1.82 -14.15 -13.32
C GLY A 43 1.78 -14.47 -11.83
N GLY A 44 2.52 -13.74 -11.01
CA GLY A 44 2.51 -13.85 -9.55
C GLY A 44 1.15 -13.47 -8.96
N VAL A 45 0.55 -12.39 -9.43
CA VAL A 45 -0.82 -11.99 -9.04
C VAL A 45 -1.82 -13.12 -9.34
N ALA A 46 -1.77 -13.69 -10.56
CA ALA A 46 -2.66 -14.77 -10.96
C ALA A 46 -2.47 -16.03 -10.12
N CYS A 47 -1.22 -16.44 -9.86
CA CYS A 47 -0.90 -17.56 -8.98
C CYS A 47 -1.49 -17.36 -7.57
N TRP A 48 -1.31 -16.17 -6.98
CA TRP A 48 -1.90 -15.88 -5.69
C TRP A 48 -3.43 -15.88 -5.73
N CYS A 49 -4.05 -15.31 -6.75
CA CYS A 49 -5.51 -15.33 -6.88
C CYS A 49 -6.05 -16.77 -6.93
N VAL A 50 -5.41 -17.68 -7.65
CA VAL A 50 -5.77 -19.09 -7.66
C VAL A 50 -5.70 -19.69 -6.24
N ILE A 51 -4.62 -19.43 -5.51
CA ILE A 51 -4.45 -19.86 -4.12
C ILE A 51 -5.57 -19.29 -3.24
N PHE A 52 -5.84 -17.98 -3.35
CA PHE A 52 -6.82 -17.26 -2.54
C PHE A 52 -8.26 -17.80 -2.71
N PHE A 53 -8.63 -18.22 -3.94
CA PHE A 53 -9.97 -18.72 -4.23
C PHE A 53 -10.13 -20.23 -3.99
N LEU A 54 -9.07 -21.03 -4.17
CA LEU A 54 -9.14 -22.47 -4.11
C LEU A 54 -8.67 -23.07 -2.77
N LEU A 55 -7.86 -22.37 -1.99
CA LEU A 55 -7.28 -22.87 -0.76
C LEU A 55 -7.76 -22.08 0.47
N PRO A 56 -7.65 -22.67 1.69
CA PRO A 56 -7.90 -21.94 2.93
C PRO A 56 -6.99 -20.70 3.04
N ARG A 57 -7.58 -19.57 3.37
CA ARG A 57 -6.84 -18.31 3.48
C ARG A 57 -5.85 -18.35 4.64
N PRO A 58 -4.58 -18.00 4.45
CA PRO A 58 -3.56 -18.03 5.49
C PRO A 58 -3.69 -16.82 6.43
N MET A 59 -4.81 -16.71 7.14
CA MET A 59 -5.15 -15.57 7.98
C MET A 59 -4.12 -15.30 9.07
N TRP A 60 -3.47 -16.33 9.63
CA TRP A 60 -2.42 -16.14 10.61
C TRP A 60 -1.23 -15.32 10.06
N ILE A 61 -0.79 -15.63 8.84
CA ILE A 61 0.29 -14.90 8.16
C ILE A 61 -0.14 -13.45 7.93
N TYR A 62 -1.36 -13.23 7.46
CA TYR A 62 -1.88 -11.89 7.25
C TYR A 62 -1.95 -11.08 8.56
N VAL A 63 -2.53 -11.65 9.62
CA VAL A 63 -2.64 -10.98 10.93
C VAL A 63 -1.25 -10.68 11.50
N PHE A 64 -0.30 -11.61 11.37
CA PHE A 64 1.08 -11.35 11.78
C PHE A 64 1.68 -10.14 11.05
N GLY A 65 1.55 -10.06 9.73
CA GLY A 65 2.02 -8.92 8.95
C GLY A 65 1.31 -7.61 9.32
N HIS A 66 0.02 -7.67 9.62
CA HIS A 66 -0.77 -6.53 10.08
C HIS A 66 -0.23 -5.97 11.41
N GLU A 67 -0.09 -6.80 12.42
CA GLU A 67 0.43 -6.39 13.73
C GLU A 67 1.89 -5.95 13.65
N LEU A 68 2.69 -6.63 12.83
CA LEU A 68 4.08 -6.24 12.60
C LEU A 68 4.18 -4.89 11.90
N THR A 69 3.26 -4.56 11.02
CA THR A 69 3.21 -3.23 10.40
C THR A 69 2.93 -2.13 11.44
N HIS A 70 2.00 -2.34 12.36
CA HIS A 70 1.82 -1.42 13.49
C HIS A 70 3.11 -1.24 14.31
N ALA A 71 3.81 -2.33 14.58
CA ALA A 71 5.07 -2.32 15.32
C ALA A 71 6.17 -1.53 14.59
N LEU A 72 6.38 -1.81 13.30
CA LEU A 72 7.36 -1.13 12.46
C LEU A 72 7.10 0.38 12.37
N TRP A 73 5.86 0.77 12.11
CA TRP A 73 5.49 2.19 12.05
C TRP A 73 5.61 2.86 13.41
N THR A 74 5.35 2.16 14.52
CA THR A 74 5.60 2.68 15.86
C THR A 74 7.07 3.00 16.07
N TRP A 75 7.99 2.12 15.66
CA TRP A 75 9.43 2.38 15.75
C TRP A 75 9.87 3.53 14.85
N ILE A 76 9.37 3.62 13.61
CA ILE A 76 9.63 4.76 12.71
C ILE A 76 9.24 6.09 13.36
N PHE A 77 8.13 6.13 14.11
CA PHE A 77 7.69 7.31 14.85
C PHE A 77 8.35 7.46 16.23
N GLY A 78 9.42 6.71 16.52
CA GLY A 78 10.19 6.80 17.78
C GLY A 78 9.39 6.30 19.00
N GLY A 79 8.49 5.35 18.80
CA GLY A 79 7.81 4.63 19.86
C GLY A 79 8.47 3.31 20.18
N SER A 80 7.89 2.55 21.11
CA SER A 80 8.32 1.22 21.51
C SER A 80 7.15 0.24 21.51
N VAL A 81 7.46 -1.03 21.21
CA VAL A 81 6.52 -2.14 21.25
C VAL A 81 6.69 -2.87 22.56
N LYS A 82 5.62 -3.01 23.32
CA LYS A 82 5.62 -3.67 24.63
C LYS A 82 5.25 -5.16 24.52
N ARG A 83 4.27 -5.47 23.68
CA ARG A 83 3.75 -6.84 23.52
C ARG A 83 3.06 -6.96 22.17
N MET A 84 3.19 -8.13 21.54
CA MET A 84 2.45 -8.51 20.34
C MET A 84 1.83 -9.89 20.56
N LYS A 85 0.56 -10.06 20.17
CA LYS A 85 -0.15 -11.34 20.18
C LYS A 85 -0.83 -11.51 18.83
N VAL A 86 -0.69 -12.69 18.25
CA VAL A 86 -1.21 -13.03 16.92
C VAL A 86 -1.92 -14.37 16.97
N SER A 87 -3.07 -14.47 16.32
CA SER A 87 -3.80 -15.71 16.07
C SER A 87 -4.48 -15.66 14.70
N SER A 88 -5.02 -16.77 14.23
CA SER A 88 -5.79 -16.81 12.97
C SER A 88 -7.11 -16.04 13.02
N SER A 89 -7.64 -15.79 14.23
CA SER A 89 -8.88 -15.04 14.46
C SER A 89 -8.68 -13.56 14.75
N GLY A 90 -7.44 -13.10 14.86
CA GLY A 90 -7.08 -11.68 15.12
C GLY A 90 -5.80 -11.56 15.93
N GLY A 91 -5.33 -10.33 16.05
CA GLY A 91 -4.13 -9.99 16.81
C GLY A 91 -4.28 -8.64 17.51
N HIS A 92 -3.28 -8.29 18.30
CA HIS A 92 -3.10 -6.95 18.82
C HIS A 92 -1.65 -6.69 19.17
N VAL A 93 -1.22 -5.46 19.00
CA VAL A 93 0.09 -4.97 19.42
C VAL A 93 -0.10 -3.86 20.48
N VAL A 94 0.65 -3.97 21.56
CA VAL A 94 0.67 -2.93 22.62
C VAL A 94 1.87 -2.03 22.37
N ILE A 95 1.59 -0.78 22.01
CA ILE A 95 2.56 0.22 21.57
C ILE A 95 2.55 1.43 22.50
N SER A 96 3.68 2.15 22.59
CA SER A 96 3.83 3.33 23.44
C SER A 96 3.34 4.63 22.79
N LYS A 97 3.26 4.66 21.46
CA LYS A 97 2.78 5.80 20.66
C LYS A 97 1.80 5.33 19.62
N THR A 98 0.79 6.15 19.35
CA THR A 98 -0.15 5.94 18.26
C THR A 98 -0.45 7.25 17.55
N ASN A 99 -0.63 7.19 16.25
CA ASN A 99 -1.16 8.25 15.40
C ASN A 99 -1.96 7.60 14.26
N PHE A 100 -2.59 8.40 13.40
CA PHE A 100 -3.41 7.88 12.33
C PHE A 100 -2.62 7.07 11.29
N LEU A 101 -1.34 7.40 11.05
CA LEU A 101 -0.48 6.63 10.14
C LEU A 101 -0.13 5.27 10.72
N ILE A 102 0.29 5.21 12.00
CA ILE A 102 0.53 3.92 12.69
C ILE A 102 -0.72 3.05 12.65
N THR A 103 -1.89 3.65 12.93
CA THR A 103 -3.17 2.93 12.98
C THR A 103 -3.62 2.42 11.61
N LEU A 104 -3.40 3.19 10.53
CA LEU A 104 -3.92 2.85 9.20
C LEU A 104 -2.88 2.22 8.27
N ALA A 105 -1.59 2.20 8.66
CA ALA A 105 -0.52 1.64 7.85
C ALA A 105 -0.76 0.20 7.36
N PRO A 106 -1.29 -0.74 8.18
CA PRO A 106 -1.53 -2.10 7.71
C PRO A 106 -2.47 -2.23 6.51
N TYR A 107 -3.27 -1.21 6.24
CA TYR A 107 -4.25 -1.20 5.14
C TYR A 107 -3.70 -0.66 3.82
N PHE A 108 -2.52 -0.02 3.84
CA PHE A 108 -1.89 0.53 2.62
C PHE A 108 -0.41 0.15 2.48
N PHE A 109 0.26 -0.31 3.53
CA PHE A 109 1.67 -0.68 3.49
C PHE A 109 1.81 -2.19 3.22
N PRO A 110 2.23 -2.60 2.02
CA PRO A 110 2.30 -4.00 1.61
C PRO A 110 3.56 -4.67 2.18
N LEU A 111 3.57 -4.97 3.48
CA LEU A 111 4.75 -5.45 4.21
C LEU A 111 5.48 -6.59 3.50
N TYR A 112 4.76 -7.61 3.04
CA TYR A 112 5.40 -8.77 2.40
C TYR A 112 6.02 -8.44 1.05
N ALA A 113 5.44 -7.50 0.28
CA ALA A 113 6.04 -6.98 -0.93
C ALA A 113 7.34 -6.20 -0.60
N VAL A 114 7.33 -5.40 0.46
CA VAL A 114 8.54 -4.70 0.95
C VAL A 114 9.61 -5.70 1.39
N ILE A 115 9.25 -6.79 2.07
CA ILE A 115 10.21 -7.86 2.43
C ILE A 115 10.82 -8.47 1.16
N VAL A 116 10.02 -8.79 0.15
CA VAL A 116 10.54 -9.32 -1.14
C VAL A 116 11.52 -8.34 -1.78
N ILE A 117 11.19 -7.03 -1.80
CA ILE A 117 12.09 -5.99 -2.35
C ILE A 117 13.40 -5.94 -1.56
N VAL A 118 13.35 -5.90 -0.24
CA VAL A 118 14.53 -5.81 0.62
C VAL A 118 15.43 -7.04 0.46
N VAL A 119 14.84 -8.24 0.48
CA VAL A 119 15.59 -9.50 0.31
C VAL A 119 16.26 -9.54 -1.07
N PHE A 120 15.54 -9.17 -2.13
CA PHE A 120 16.11 -9.14 -3.47
C PHE A 120 17.20 -8.08 -3.60
N ALA A 121 16.99 -6.88 -3.06
CA ALA A 121 17.99 -5.80 -3.10
C ALA A 121 19.29 -6.20 -2.37
N LEU A 122 19.18 -6.83 -1.19
CA LEU A 122 20.33 -7.36 -0.46
C LEU A 122 21.03 -8.48 -1.24
N GLY A 123 20.26 -9.42 -1.79
CA GLY A 123 20.83 -10.50 -2.62
C GLY A 123 21.49 -9.98 -3.89
N HIS A 124 20.91 -8.96 -4.52
CA HIS A 124 21.51 -8.30 -5.67
C HIS A 124 22.83 -7.58 -5.30
N PHE A 125 22.83 -6.87 -4.17
CA PHE A 125 24.02 -6.17 -3.69
C PHE A 125 25.16 -7.13 -3.32
N LEU A 126 24.85 -8.28 -2.70
CA LEU A 126 25.86 -9.22 -2.21
C LEU A 126 26.30 -10.25 -3.26
N TRP A 127 25.41 -10.69 -4.16
CA TRP A 127 25.62 -11.84 -5.07
C TRP A 127 25.17 -11.60 -6.52
N ASP A 128 24.84 -10.37 -6.91
CA ASP A 128 24.36 -10.00 -8.26
C ASP A 128 23.20 -10.88 -8.79
N TRP A 129 22.07 -10.80 -8.13
CA TRP A 129 20.87 -11.58 -8.46
C TRP A 129 20.13 -11.13 -9.72
N ARG A 130 20.77 -10.44 -10.67
CA ARG A 130 20.11 -9.99 -11.93
C ARG A 130 19.44 -11.13 -12.69
N GLN A 131 20.05 -12.31 -12.71
CA GLN A 131 19.48 -13.49 -13.36
C GLN A 131 18.14 -13.97 -12.76
N TYR A 132 17.82 -13.53 -11.54
CA TYR A 132 16.60 -13.90 -10.82
C TYR A 132 15.49 -12.84 -10.86
N LEU A 133 15.62 -11.78 -11.69
CA LEU A 133 14.63 -10.70 -11.81
C LEU A 133 13.20 -11.21 -12.10
N VAL A 134 13.08 -12.21 -12.98
CA VAL A 134 11.77 -12.82 -13.31
C VAL A 134 11.11 -13.43 -12.06
N TYR A 135 11.86 -14.11 -11.22
CA TYR A 135 11.34 -14.68 -9.96
C TYR A 135 11.02 -13.60 -8.93
N PHE A 136 11.84 -12.53 -8.89
CA PHE A 136 11.56 -11.36 -8.06
C PHE A 136 10.23 -10.72 -8.44
N ASP A 137 10.01 -10.42 -9.72
CA ASP A 137 8.77 -9.79 -10.20
C ASP A 137 7.55 -10.69 -9.92
N LEU A 138 7.68 -12.01 -10.14
CA LEU A 138 6.64 -12.99 -9.84
C LEU A 138 6.30 -13.01 -8.34
N LEU A 139 7.31 -13.09 -7.47
CA LEU A 139 7.10 -13.09 -6.01
C LEU A 139 6.53 -11.76 -5.52
N LEU A 140 6.99 -10.65 -6.10
CA LEU A 140 6.49 -9.32 -5.77
C LEU A 140 5.01 -9.19 -6.14
N GLY A 141 4.61 -9.66 -7.31
CA GLY A 141 3.22 -9.70 -7.75
C GLY A 141 2.34 -10.52 -6.81
N ALA A 142 2.80 -11.72 -6.44
CA ALA A 142 2.09 -12.59 -5.50
C ALA A 142 1.97 -11.95 -4.10
N ALA A 143 3.04 -11.35 -3.57
CA ALA A 143 3.06 -10.70 -2.26
C ALA A 143 2.18 -9.43 -2.23
N TYR A 144 2.15 -8.67 -3.33
CA TYR A 144 1.27 -7.51 -3.45
C TYR A 144 -0.20 -7.94 -3.53
N ALA A 145 -0.52 -8.94 -4.33
CA ALA A 145 -1.87 -9.49 -4.43
C ALA A 145 -2.35 -10.10 -3.10
N PHE A 146 -1.46 -10.77 -2.35
CA PHE A 146 -1.69 -11.23 -0.97
C PHE A 146 -2.16 -10.07 -0.08
N HIS A 147 -1.41 -8.95 -0.08
CA HIS A 147 -1.75 -7.78 0.70
C HIS A 147 -3.13 -7.23 0.32
N VAL A 148 -3.37 -6.98 -0.96
CA VAL A 148 -4.62 -6.36 -1.44
C VAL A 148 -5.83 -7.25 -1.13
N THR A 149 -5.78 -8.53 -1.46
CA THR A 149 -6.93 -9.45 -1.33
C THR A 149 -7.30 -9.71 0.12
N LEU A 150 -6.30 -9.94 1.00
CA LEU A 150 -6.56 -10.19 2.42
C LEU A 150 -6.91 -8.91 3.19
N THR A 151 -6.34 -7.76 2.81
CA THR A 151 -6.78 -6.46 3.34
C THR A 151 -8.23 -6.19 2.98
N PHE A 152 -8.62 -6.39 1.71
CA PHE A 152 -10.01 -6.25 1.30
C PHE A 152 -10.94 -7.21 2.03
N HIS A 153 -10.52 -8.48 2.19
CA HIS A 153 -11.29 -9.46 2.96
C HIS A 153 -11.48 -9.04 4.42
N THR A 154 -10.44 -8.52 5.07
CA THR A 154 -10.49 -8.05 6.46
C THR A 154 -11.36 -6.79 6.60
N LEU A 155 -11.34 -5.89 5.63
CA LEU A 155 -12.19 -4.69 5.60
C LEU A 155 -13.69 -4.98 5.48
N GLN A 156 -14.09 -6.19 5.10
CA GLN A 156 -15.50 -6.62 5.11
C GLN A 156 -16.05 -6.78 6.53
N THR A 157 -15.18 -6.86 7.53
CA THR A 157 -15.55 -6.90 8.94
C THR A 157 -15.23 -5.58 9.63
N ARG A 158 -15.89 -5.30 10.76
CA ARG A 158 -15.67 -4.07 11.51
C ARG A 158 -14.26 -4.04 12.12
N GLN A 159 -13.45 -3.07 11.71
CA GLN A 159 -12.09 -2.86 12.21
C GLN A 159 -12.05 -1.68 13.18
N THR A 160 -11.45 -1.92 14.37
CA THR A 160 -11.30 -0.88 15.41
C THR A 160 -10.39 0.26 14.96
N ASP A 161 -9.37 -0.03 14.16
CA ASP A 161 -8.46 0.95 13.57
C ASP A 161 -9.20 2.00 12.75
N ILE A 162 -10.11 1.52 11.89
CA ILE A 162 -10.93 2.36 11.02
C ILE A 162 -11.91 3.19 11.85
N THR A 163 -12.66 2.53 12.76
CA THR A 163 -13.69 3.21 13.54
C THR A 163 -13.12 4.24 14.50
N SER A 164 -11.92 4.02 15.05
CA SER A 164 -11.23 4.96 15.93
C SER A 164 -10.78 6.24 15.22
N GLN A 165 -10.47 6.15 13.94
CA GLN A 165 -10.04 7.29 13.11
C GLN A 165 -11.21 8.00 12.42
N GLY A 166 -12.35 7.30 12.22
CA GLY A 166 -13.52 7.72 11.45
C GLY A 166 -13.48 7.21 10.01
N TYR A 167 -14.64 6.75 9.51
CA TYR A 167 -14.70 6.02 8.23
C TYR A 167 -14.20 6.82 7.03
N LEU A 168 -14.67 8.07 6.84
CA LEU A 168 -14.26 8.87 5.68
C LEU A 168 -12.77 9.21 5.74
N PHE A 169 -12.27 9.62 6.91
CA PHE A 169 -10.85 9.93 7.06
C PHE A 169 -9.98 8.71 6.81
N SER A 170 -10.35 7.56 7.37
CA SER A 170 -9.62 6.30 7.13
C SER A 170 -9.64 5.90 5.66
N ALA A 171 -10.79 5.99 4.99
CA ALA A 171 -10.92 5.66 3.57
C ALA A 171 -10.01 6.54 2.70
N VAL A 172 -9.99 7.86 2.95
CA VAL A 172 -9.13 8.80 2.22
C VAL A 172 -7.65 8.50 2.44
N ILE A 173 -7.22 8.29 3.70
CA ILE A 173 -5.81 7.99 4.01
C ILE A 173 -5.38 6.65 3.43
N ILE A 174 -6.22 5.61 3.56
CA ILE A 174 -5.93 4.28 3.00
C ILE A 174 -5.86 4.36 1.48
N PHE A 175 -6.78 5.06 0.82
CA PHE A 175 -6.76 5.25 -0.62
C PHE A 175 -5.49 5.96 -1.08
N LEU A 176 -5.16 7.11 -0.49
CA LEU A 176 -3.95 7.87 -0.82
C LEU A 176 -2.68 7.04 -0.57
N GLY A 177 -2.62 6.30 0.55
CA GLY A 177 -1.49 5.44 0.86
C GLY A 177 -1.29 4.33 -0.18
N ASN A 178 -2.37 3.64 -0.58
CA ASN A 178 -2.30 2.60 -1.62
C ASN A 178 -1.91 3.18 -2.99
N ILE A 179 -2.51 4.32 -3.38
CA ILE A 179 -2.14 4.97 -4.65
C ILE A 179 -0.68 5.45 -4.61
N ALA A 180 -0.21 6.01 -3.50
CA ALA A 180 1.18 6.44 -3.36
C ALA A 180 2.16 5.26 -3.49
N VAL A 181 1.85 4.11 -2.88
CA VAL A 181 2.66 2.89 -3.04
C VAL A 181 2.78 2.50 -4.51
N LEU A 182 1.69 2.52 -5.27
CA LEU A 182 1.71 2.22 -6.70
C LEU A 182 2.37 3.32 -7.52
N LEU A 183 2.06 4.58 -7.24
CA LEU A 183 2.54 5.75 -7.97
C LEU A 183 4.07 5.85 -7.95
N PHE A 184 4.70 5.49 -6.82
CA PHE A 184 6.15 5.50 -6.67
C PHE A 184 6.78 4.11 -6.90
N GLY A 185 6.07 3.04 -6.57
CA GLY A 185 6.57 1.67 -6.72
C GLY A 185 6.68 1.22 -8.19
N ILE A 186 5.70 1.56 -9.03
CA ILE A 186 5.70 1.16 -10.45
C ILE A 186 6.86 1.79 -11.24
N PRO A 187 7.15 3.10 -11.12
CA PRO A 187 8.35 3.69 -11.74
C PRO A 187 9.65 3.02 -11.30
N LEU A 188 9.82 2.76 -10.00
CA LEU A 188 10.99 2.06 -9.46
C LEU A 188 11.14 0.65 -10.01
N LEU A 189 10.03 -0.08 -10.13
CA LEU A 189 10.01 -1.45 -10.60
C LEU A 189 10.32 -1.54 -12.10
N THR A 190 9.73 -0.65 -12.90
CA THR A 190 9.82 -0.71 -14.36
C THR A 190 11.01 0.06 -14.96
N GLY A 191 11.56 1.02 -14.20
CA GLY A 191 12.60 1.93 -14.69
C GLY A 191 12.18 2.83 -15.88
N ARG A 192 10.86 2.93 -16.16
CA ARG A 192 10.31 3.64 -17.33
C ARG A 192 9.85 5.07 -17.03
N ALA A 193 9.82 5.46 -15.76
CA ALA A 193 9.49 6.81 -15.31
C ALA A 193 10.33 7.15 -14.07
N GLY A 194 10.58 8.44 -13.83
CA GLY A 194 11.24 8.90 -12.61
C GLY A 194 10.28 9.06 -11.44
N LEU A 195 10.80 8.99 -10.23
CA LEU A 195 10.00 9.27 -9.01
C LEU A 195 9.52 10.72 -8.98
N PHE A 196 10.35 11.65 -9.43
CA PHE A 196 10.00 13.07 -9.51
C PHE A 196 8.93 13.32 -10.56
N ASP A 197 8.95 12.58 -11.70
CA ASP A 197 7.91 12.66 -12.72
C ASP A 197 6.56 12.24 -12.14
N ALA A 198 6.52 11.14 -11.38
CA ALA A 198 5.32 10.66 -10.73
C ALA A 198 4.74 11.67 -9.72
N ALA A 199 5.61 12.31 -8.93
CA ALA A 199 5.20 13.35 -7.99
C ALA A 199 4.67 14.60 -8.71
N ASP A 200 5.34 15.02 -9.79
CA ASP A 200 4.94 16.17 -10.61
C ASP A 200 3.58 15.93 -11.29
N TRP A 201 3.39 14.75 -11.89
CA TRP A 201 2.08 14.35 -12.44
C TRP A 201 0.98 14.39 -11.39
N TRP A 202 1.26 13.94 -10.16
CA TRP A 202 0.27 14.02 -9.07
C TRP A 202 -0.09 15.47 -8.74
N CYS A 203 0.90 16.36 -8.63
CA CYS A 203 0.68 17.77 -8.38
C CYS A 203 -0.11 18.43 -9.52
N GLN A 204 0.27 18.20 -10.78
CA GLN A 204 -0.39 18.73 -11.96
C GLN A 204 -1.85 18.24 -12.07
N CYS A 205 -2.09 16.94 -11.92
CA CYS A 205 -3.43 16.37 -11.95
C CYS A 205 -4.31 16.92 -10.82
N THR A 206 -3.75 17.07 -9.61
CA THR A 206 -4.48 17.69 -8.48
C THR A 206 -4.85 19.14 -8.79
N GLY A 207 -3.93 19.92 -9.38
CA GLY A 207 -4.22 21.28 -9.87
C GLY A 207 -5.33 21.35 -10.92
N GLN A 208 -5.36 20.37 -11.85
CA GLN A 208 -6.45 20.26 -12.85
C GLN A 208 -7.80 20.03 -12.17
N VAL A 209 -7.85 19.15 -11.16
CA VAL A 209 -9.09 18.89 -10.40
C VAL A 209 -9.57 20.16 -9.72
N PHE A 210 -8.69 20.93 -9.06
CA PHE A 210 -9.06 22.20 -8.46
C PHE A 210 -9.60 23.21 -9.48
N HIS A 211 -8.96 23.32 -10.64
CA HIS A 211 -9.41 24.21 -11.71
C HIS A 211 -10.80 23.82 -12.27
N LEU A 212 -11.06 22.52 -12.39
CA LEU A 212 -12.37 22.03 -12.78
C LEU A 212 -13.45 22.39 -11.74
N LEU A 213 -13.14 22.18 -10.45
CA LEU A 213 -14.06 22.55 -9.36
C LEU A 213 -14.37 24.06 -9.37
N GLN A 214 -13.37 24.92 -9.56
CA GLN A 214 -13.56 26.39 -9.65
C GLN A 214 -14.47 26.82 -10.81
N LYS A 215 -14.50 26.07 -11.91
CA LYS A 215 -15.39 26.37 -13.06
C LYS A 215 -16.84 25.92 -12.83
N MET A 216 -17.11 25.09 -11.84
CA MET A 216 -18.44 24.57 -11.55
C MET A 216 -19.20 25.44 -10.55
N PHE A 217 -18.51 26.32 -9.85
CA PHE A 217 -19.04 27.28 -8.86
C PHE A 217 -18.74 28.72 -9.27
#